data_a1818fcc50ff1333b7d9ecac80bb4d20
#
_entry.id   a1818fcc50ff1333b7d9ecac80bb4d20
#
_cell.length_a   1.000
_cell.length_b   1.000
_cell.length_c   1.000
_cell.angle_alpha   90.00
_cell.angle_beta   90.00
_cell.angle_gamma   90.00
#
_symmetry.space_group_name_H-M   'P 1'
#
loop_
_entity.id
_entity.type
_entity.pdbx_description
1 polymer ?
#
loop_
_entity_poly.entity_id
_entity_poly.type
_entity_poly.pdbx_seq_one_letter_code
_entity_poly.pdbx_strand_id
1 'polypeptide(L)'
;MADEVEDRYGDDAELRRLLRERLPRYPPPPHLRAAIIEAATQPRPGWSTLWMPPAAAAVAMALIMLLWILPSLPTAAAGDPIRLLARVVISEHARTILWGESRPDVVPAALPRAMEESGVALSWVFTGDDRIQLVNAQPTYLEGRRAIELAYRDADGHAVTYLILPAGTLALPERGRVQVDRWRPLIRMESGFSLIIWKQQNLLCVLVSDLVSDADLAKFKEYFVKVRSSTEPYAVY
;
A
#
# COMPACT_ATOMS: atom_id res chain seq x y z
N MET A 1 24.06 -26.87 -15.82
CA MET A 1 23.99 -25.39 -15.65
C MET A 1 23.90 -24.63 -16.96
N ALA A 2 24.30 -25.20 -18.11
CA ALA A 2 24.10 -24.61 -19.44
C ALA A 2 22.71 -24.95 -20.04
N ASP A 3 22.17 -26.12 -19.78
CA ASP A 3 20.86 -26.58 -20.29
C ASP A 3 19.66 -25.81 -19.70
N GLU A 4 19.77 -25.29 -18.47
CA GLU A 4 18.66 -24.57 -17.80
C GLU A 4 18.45 -23.13 -18.33
N VAL A 5 19.46 -22.56 -19.01
CA VAL A 5 19.39 -21.23 -19.59
C VAL A 5 18.76 -21.27 -20.99
N GLU A 6 18.96 -22.36 -21.74
CA GLU A 6 18.44 -22.53 -23.10
C GLU A 6 16.92 -22.77 -23.12
N ASP A 7 16.39 -23.47 -22.11
CA ASP A 7 14.95 -23.74 -21.97
C ASP A 7 14.14 -22.45 -21.69
N ARG A 8 14.73 -21.47 -20.98
CA ARG A 8 14.07 -20.19 -20.66
C ARG A 8 13.94 -19.25 -21.86
N TYR A 9 14.84 -19.35 -22.85
CA TYR A 9 14.76 -18.57 -24.11
C TYR A 9 13.76 -19.16 -25.11
N GLY A 10 13.50 -20.46 -25.05
CA GLY A 10 12.48 -21.14 -25.88
C GLY A 10 11.06 -20.67 -25.50
N ASP A 11 10.79 -20.56 -24.21
CA ASP A 11 9.49 -20.15 -23.65
C ASP A 11 9.14 -18.69 -23.98
N ASP A 12 10.13 -17.80 -23.98
CA ASP A 12 9.96 -16.38 -24.35
C ASP A 12 9.64 -16.20 -25.85
N ALA A 13 10.19 -17.04 -26.71
CA ALA A 13 9.93 -16.98 -28.16
C ALA A 13 8.53 -17.45 -28.49
N GLU A 14 8.06 -18.50 -27.82
CA GLU A 14 6.70 -19.05 -27.97
C GLU A 14 5.66 -18.07 -27.41
N LEU A 15 5.90 -17.47 -26.25
CA LEU A 15 5.07 -16.45 -25.67
C LEU A 15 4.93 -15.22 -26.58
N ARG A 16 6.04 -14.75 -27.20
CA ARG A 16 6.02 -13.63 -28.16
C ARG A 16 5.23 -13.99 -29.42
N ARG A 17 5.28 -15.25 -29.86
CA ARG A 17 4.50 -15.72 -31.00
C ARG A 17 3.01 -15.72 -30.67
N LEU A 18 2.61 -16.30 -29.54
CA LEU A 18 1.22 -16.33 -29.07
C LEU A 18 0.65 -14.91 -28.85
N LEU A 19 1.44 -13.99 -28.30
CA LEU A 19 1.03 -12.60 -28.14
C LEU A 19 0.83 -11.91 -29.50
N ARG A 20 1.67 -12.18 -30.50
CA ARG A 20 1.50 -11.62 -31.87
C ARG A 20 0.27 -12.17 -32.60
N GLU A 21 -0.09 -13.42 -32.35
CA GLU A 21 -1.23 -14.07 -32.99
C GLU A 21 -2.57 -13.72 -32.33
N ARG A 22 -2.58 -13.51 -31.01
CA ARG A 22 -3.81 -13.31 -30.23
C ARG A 22 -4.16 -11.88 -29.89
N LEU A 23 -3.19 -10.95 -29.89
CA LEU A 23 -3.49 -9.56 -29.61
C LEU A 23 -3.99 -8.82 -30.86
N PRO A 24 -5.15 -8.14 -30.78
CA PRO A 24 -5.64 -7.33 -31.89
C PRO A 24 -4.64 -6.19 -32.16
N ARG A 25 -4.15 -6.12 -33.40
CA ARG A 25 -3.25 -5.05 -33.85
C ARG A 25 -4.12 -3.85 -34.21
N TYR A 26 -4.09 -2.83 -33.38
CA TYR A 26 -4.69 -1.56 -33.73
C TYR A 26 -3.72 -0.78 -34.63
N PRO A 27 -4.17 -0.32 -35.82
CA PRO A 27 -3.33 0.55 -36.63
C PRO A 27 -3.01 1.83 -35.84
N PRO A 28 -1.75 2.27 -35.84
CA PRO A 28 -1.38 3.50 -35.12
C PRO A 28 -2.17 4.68 -35.71
N PRO A 29 -2.59 5.65 -34.88
CA PRO A 29 -3.28 6.83 -35.34
C PRO A 29 -2.46 7.56 -36.42
N PRO A 30 -3.08 8.02 -37.53
CA PRO A 30 -2.36 8.56 -38.69
C PRO A 30 -1.46 9.77 -38.34
N HIS A 31 -1.79 10.53 -37.30
CA HIS A 31 -1.00 11.65 -36.82
C HIS A 31 0.30 11.23 -36.10
N LEU A 32 0.38 10.02 -35.57
CA LEU A 32 1.57 9.54 -34.84
C LEU A 32 2.78 9.36 -35.76
N ARG A 33 2.54 8.88 -36.98
CA ARG A 33 3.58 8.71 -37.99
C ARG A 33 4.17 10.05 -38.43
N ALA A 34 3.30 11.05 -38.63
CA ALA A 34 3.71 12.42 -38.97
C ALA A 34 4.53 13.06 -37.83
N ALA A 35 4.07 12.93 -36.59
CA ALA A 35 4.78 13.45 -35.41
C ALA A 35 6.17 12.81 -35.20
N ILE A 36 6.30 11.49 -35.46
CA ILE A 36 7.59 10.79 -35.35
C ILE A 36 8.57 11.26 -36.44
N ILE A 37 8.08 11.41 -37.69
CA ILE A 37 8.90 11.90 -38.81
C ILE A 37 9.35 13.35 -38.54
N GLU A 38 8.46 14.20 -38.09
CA GLU A 38 8.74 15.59 -37.74
C GLU A 38 9.78 15.69 -36.61
N ALA A 39 9.63 14.91 -35.54
CA ALA A 39 10.60 14.84 -34.44
C ALA A 39 11.96 14.28 -34.88
N ALA A 40 12.00 13.38 -35.86
CA ALA A 40 13.24 12.81 -36.40
C ALA A 40 13.94 13.74 -37.39
N THR A 41 13.18 14.64 -38.06
CA THR A 41 13.74 15.57 -39.06
C THR A 41 14.08 16.94 -38.48
N GLN A 42 13.71 17.24 -37.21
CA GLN A 42 14.14 18.48 -36.56
C GLN A 42 15.67 18.50 -36.47
N PRO A 43 16.32 19.54 -37.04
CA PRO A 43 17.78 19.66 -36.97
C PRO A 43 18.18 19.77 -35.49
N ARG A 44 18.95 18.80 -35.01
CA ARG A 44 19.55 18.90 -33.68
C ARG A 44 20.42 20.13 -33.64
N PRO A 45 20.23 21.06 -32.69
CA PRO A 45 21.11 22.21 -32.58
C PRO A 45 22.55 21.71 -32.43
N GLY A 46 23.39 22.04 -33.41
CA GLY A 46 24.81 21.66 -33.41
C GLY A 46 25.49 22.24 -32.17
N TRP A 47 26.27 21.43 -31.51
CA TRP A 47 27.04 21.80 -30.29
C TRP A 47 28.07 22.94 -30.51
N SER A 48 28.22 23.41 -31.74
CA SER A 48 29.23 24.44 -32.13
C SER A 48 28.78 25.88 -31.86
N THR A 49 27.57 26.15 -31.37
CA THR A 49 27.06 27.52 -31.09
C THR A 49 27.02 27.89 -29.61
N LEU A 50 27.61 27.08 -28.74
CA LEU A 50 27.68 27.35 -27.28
C LEU A 50 28.91 28.19 -26.89
N TRP A 51 29.17 29.29 -27.60
CA TRP A 51 29.89 30.43 -26.99
C TRP A 51 28.83 31.18 -26.14
N MET A 52 28.52 30.61 -24.98
CA MET A 52 27.64 31.28 -24.00
C MET A 52 28.39 32.46 -23.41
N PRO A 53 27.82 33.66 -23.39
CA PRO A 53 28.44 34.80 -22.69
C PRO A 53 28.59 34.42 -21.20
N PRO A 54 29.61 34.96 -20.50
CA PRO A 54 29.94 34.57 -19.11
C PRO A 54 28.74 34.68 -18.13
N ALA A 55 27.78 35.54 -18.43
CA ALA A 55 26.52 35.66 -17.67
C ALA A 55 25.67 34.41 -17.76
N ALA A 56 25.62 33.71 -18.89
CA ALA A 56 24.82 32.49 -19.05
C ALA A 56 25.50 31.30 -18.35
N ALA A 57 26.82 31.25 -18.28
CA ALA A 57 27.58 30.26 -17.50
C ALA A 57 27.32 30.42 -15.98
N ALA A 58 27.22 31.67 -15.51
CA ALA A 58 26.91 31.96 -14.11
C ALA A 58 25.49 31.53 -13.73
N VAL A 59 24.52 31.76 -14.61
CA VAL A 59 23.13 31.29 -14.40
C VAL A 59 23.05 29.75 -14.42
N ALA A 60 23.76 29.09 -15.34
CA ALA A 60 23.81 27.63 -15.38
C ALA A 60 24.45 27.03 -14.12
N MET A 61 25.56 27.63 -13.63
CA MET A 61 26.16 27.21 -12.36
C MET A 61 25.27 27.46 -11.17
N ALA A 62 24.56 28.58 -11.12
CA ALA A 62 23.59 28.86 -10.06
C ALA A 62 22.41 27.84 -10.06
N LEU A 63 21.92 27.46 -11.23
CA LEU A 63 20.93 26.43 -11.38
C LEU A 63 21.44 25.04 -10.98
N ILE A 64 22.68 24.70 -11.33
CA ILE A 64 23.28 23.43 -10.91
C ILE A 64 23.48 23.42 -9.38
N MET A 65 24.01 24.51 -8.80
CA MET A 65 24.09 24.65 -7.34
C MET A 65 22.73 24.55 -6.66
N LEU A 66 21.70 25.20 -7.23
CA LEU A 66 20.34 25.10 -6.73
C LEU A 66 19.83 23.66 -6.76
N LEU A 67 20.05 22.93 -7.86
CA LEU A 67 19.71 21.51 -7.99
C LEU A 67 20.51 20.61 -7.02
N TRP A 68 21.71 21.01 -6.62
CA TRP A 68 22.51 20.29 -5.61
C TRP A 68 22.09 20.63 -4.18
N ILE A 69 21.59 21.84 -3.94
CA ILE A 69 21.14 22.31 -2.63
C ILE A 69 19.68 21.91 -2.38
N LEU A 70 18.82 21.84 -3.42
CA LEU A 70 17.42 21.39 -3.28
C LEU A 70 17.26 20.04 -2.58
N PRO A 71 18.04 18.98 -2.87
CA PRO A 71 17.95 17.71 -2.14
C PRO A 71 18.42 17.80 -0.68
N SER A 72 19.24 18.79 -0.35
CA SER A 72 19.73 19.00 1.03
C SER A 72 18.83 19.93 1.86
N LEU A 73 17.88 20.62 1.23
CA LEU A 73 16.83 21.27 1.97
C LEU A 73 15.97 20.16 2.60
N PRO A 74 15.78 20.15 3.93
CA PRO A 74 14.86 19.24 4.55
C PRO A 74 13.53 19.48 3.86
N THR A 75 13.15 18.56 2.95
CA THR A 75 11.86 18.60 2.31
C THR A 75 10.83 18.52 3.42
N ALA A 76 10.27 19.65 3.81
CA ALA A 76 9.06 19.75 4.61
C ALA A 76 7.86 19.02 3.95
N ALA A 77 8.13 18.40 2.82
CA ALA A 77 7.31 17.45 2.07
C ALA A 77 7.77 16.00 2.30
N ALA A 78 8.47 15.67 3.37
CA ALA A 78 8.44 14.30 3.88
C ALA A 78 6.97 14.05 4.21
N GLY A 79 6.27 13.43 3.26
CA GLY A 79 4.82 13.26 3.30
C GLY A 79 4.46 12.66 4.65
N ASP A 80 3.43 13.21 5.29
CA ASP A 80 2.92 12.73 6.57
C ASP A 80 2.99 11.18 6.59
N PRO A 81 3.86 10.57 7.41
CA PRO A 81 4.10 9.12 7.38
C PRO A 81 2.82 8.34 7.66
N ILE A 82 1.88 8.96 8.37
CA ILE A 82 0.55 8.39 8.61
C ILE A 82 -0.28 8.41 7.33
N ARG A 83 -0.13 9.43 6.49
CA ARG A 83 -0.83 9.48 5.21
C ARG A 83 -0.27 8.46 4.22
N LEU A 84 1.03 8.23 4.23
CA LEU A 84 1.63 7.16 3.42
C LEU A 84 1.14 5.79 3.89
N LEU A 85 1.19 5.52 5.18
CA LEU A 85 0.62 4.31 5.77
C LEU A 85 -0.85 4.13 5.39
N ALA A 86 -1.68 5.17 5.52
CA ALA A 86 -3.10 5.11 5.19
C ALA A 86 -3.32 4.69 3.73
N ARG A 87 -2.57 5.25 2.78
CA ARG A 87 -2.67 4.88 1.36
C ARG A 87 -2.31 3.42 1.11
N VAL A 88 -1.23 2.93 1.71
CA VAL A 88 -0.80 1.54 1.56
C VAL A 88 -1.85 0.60 2.14
N VAL A 89 -2.36 0.90 3.34
CA VAL A 89 -3.40 0.11 4.00
C VAL A 89 -4.71 0.11 3.20
N ILE A 90 -5.13 1.25 2.64
CA ILE A 90 -6.32 1.35 1.79
C ILE A 90 -6.14 0.53 0.51
N SER A 91 -4.96 0.59 -0.12
CA SER A 91 -4.70 -0.19 -1.33
C SER A 91 -4.76 -1.70 -1.06
N GLU A 92 -4.26 -2.14 0.10
CA GLU A 92 -4.33 -3.53 0.52
C GLU A 92 -5.78 -3.96 0.83
N HIS A 93 -6.53 -3.14 1.56
CA HIS A 93 -7.95 -3.35 1.81
C HIS A 93 -8.76 -3.49 0.50
N ALA A 94 -8.55 -2.56 -0.45
CA ALA A 94 -9.20 -2.63 -1.76
C ALA A 94 -8.80 -3.90 -2.53
N ARG A 95 -7.53 -4.30 -2.47
CA ARG A 95 -7.05 -5.54 -3.07
C ARG A 95 -7.77 -6.75 -2.47
N THR A 96 -7.91 -6.80 -1.17
CA THR A 96 -8.57 -7.90 -0.46
C THR A 96 -10.07 -7.97 -0.76
N ILE A 97 -10.75 -6.82 -0.89
CA ILE A 97 -12.17 -6.79 -1.31
C ILE A 97 -12.33 -7.33 -2.73
N LEU A 98 -11.44 -6.96 -3.66
CA LEU A 98 -11.56 -7.30 -5.07
C LEU A 98 -11.10 -8.73 -5.41
N TRP A 99 -10.07 -9.22 -4.70
CA TRP A 99 -9.37 -10.46 -5.05
C TRP A 99 -9.30 -11.47 -3.92
N GLY A 100 -9.68 -11.07 -2.69
CA GLY A 100 -9.64 -11.96 -1.52
C GLY A 100 -10.72 -13.04 -1.62
N GLU A 101 -10.30 -14.30 -1.51
CA GLU A 101 -11.25 -15.40 -1.33
C GLU A 101 -11.83 -15.35 0.08
N SER A 102 -13.15 -15.30 0.19
CA SER A 102 -13.86 -15.39 1.46
C SER A 102 -14.19 -16.86 1.74
N ARG A 103 -13.51 -17.45 2.74
CA ARG A 103 -13.71 -18.86 3.15
C ARG A 103 -13.91 -18.95 4.65
N PRO A 104 -15.01 -18.48 5.18
CA PRO A 104 -15.23 -18.39 6.62
C PRO A 104 -15.18 -19.74 7.34
N ASP A 105 -15.48 -20.82 6.66
CA ASP A 105 -15.44 -22.21 7.15
C ASP A 105 -14.00 -22.74 7.34
N VAL A 106 -13.05 -22.22 6.57
CA VAL A 106 -11.64 -22.66 6.60
C VAL A 106 -10.76 -21.76 7.48
N VAL A 107 -11.14 -20.52 7.70
CA VAL A 107 -10.33 -19.53 8.42
C VAL A 107 -9.86 -19.98 9.81
N PRO A 108 -10.70 -20.58 10.67
CA PRO A 108 -10.24 -21.02 12.01
C PRO A 108 -9.07 -21.99 11.95
N ALA A 109 -9.04 -22.89 10.97
CA ALA A 109 -7.96 -23.85 10.78
C ALA A 109 -6.70 -23.22 10.15
N ALA A 110 -6.86 -22.22 9.30
CA ALA A 110 -5.75 -21.55 8.62
C ALA A 110 -5.09 -20.45 9.47
N LEU A 111 -5.81 -19.90 10.45
CA LEU A 111 -5.36 -18.77 11.25
C LEU A 111 -4.01 -19.00 11.98
N PRO A 112 -3.76 -20.11 12.68
CA PRO A 112 -2.48 -20.34 13.35
C PRO A 112 -1.31 -20.29 12.37
N ARG A 113 -1.47 -20.90 11.20
CA ARG A 113 -0.46 -20.89 10.14
C ARG A 113 -0.23 -19.48 9.58
N ALA A 114 -1.29 -18.71 9.33
CA ALA A 114 -1.17 -17.35 8.87
C ALA A 114 -0.44 -16.45 9.89
N MET A 115 -0.69 -16.66 11.19
CA MET A 115 0.02 -15.96 12.27
C MET A 115 1.51 -16.32 12.28
N GLU A 116 1.86 -17.61 12.18
CA GLU A 116 3.25 -18.07 12.12
C GLU A 116 3.99 -17.54 10.89
N GLU A 117 3.41 -17.67 9.70
CA GLU A 117 3.99 -17.20 8.43
C GLU A 117 4.15 -15.68 8.37
N SER A 118 3.27 -14.93 9.03
CA SER A 118 3.39 -13.47 9.12
C SER A 118 4.61 -13.02 9.92
N GLY A 119 5.10 -13.86 10.83
CA GLY A 119 6.18 -13.51 11.76
C GLY A 119 5.81 -12.38 12.74
N VAL A 120 4.52 -12.08 12.86
CA VAL A 120 4.00 -11.11 13.84
C VAL A 120 3.73 -11.85 15.15
N ALA A 121 4.33 -11.39 16.24
CA ALA A 121 4.22 -12.05 17.55
C ALA A 121 2.82 -11.81 18.15
N LEU A 122 1.89 -12.72 17.86
CA LEU A 122 0.51 -12.71 18.35
C LEU A 122 0.18 -14.02 19.03
N SER A 123 -0.44 -13.97 20.21
CA SER A 123 -1.01 -15.13 20.89
C SER A 123 -2.47 -15.37 20.53
N TRP A 124 -3.21 -14.29 20.30
CA TRP A 124 -4.63 -14.34 19.99
C TRP A 124 -5.05 -13.16 19.12
N VAL A 125 -6.06 -13.39 18.27
CA VAL A 125 -6.74 -12.38 17.48
C VAL A 125 -8.26 -12.59 17.57
N PHE A 126 -9.01 -11.53 17.33
CA PHE A 126 -10.46 -11.60 17.25
C PHE A 126 -10.90 -12.44 16.06
N THR A 127 -11.70 -13.48 16.29
CA THR A 127 -12.20 -14.40 15.25
C THR A 127 -13.59 -14.07 14.76
N GLY A 128 -14.24 -13.07 15.37
CA GLY A 128 -15.59 -12.64 15.01
C GLY A 128 -16.64 -12.97 16.07
N ASP A 129 -17.84 -12.45 15.86
CA ASP A 129 -19.04 -12.69 16.63
C ASP A 129 -20.29 -12.66 15.72
N ASP A 130 -21.49 -12.50 16.30
CA ASP A 130 -22.76 -12.41 15.58
C ASP A 130 -22.91 -11.17 14.68
N ARG A 131 -22.10 -10.12 14.90
CA ARG A 131 -22.14 -8.86 14.16
C ARG A 131 -21.07 -8.73 13.08
N ILE A 132 -19.91 -9.38 13.28
CA ILE A 132 -18.78 -9.28 12.38
C ILE A 132 -18.00 -10.58 12.38
N GLN A 133 -17.79 -11.17 11.23
CA GLN A 133 -17.18 -12.49 11.07
C GLN A 133 -15.85 -12.40 10.34
N LEU A 134 -14.86 -13.15 10.80
CA LEU A 134 -13.59 -13.31 10.11
C LEU A 134 -13.80 -14.18 8.87
N VAL A 135 -13.50 -13.63 7.69
CA VAL A 135 -13.73 -14.30 6.39
C VAL A 135 -12.43 -14.65 5.68
N ASN A 136 -11.31 -14.04 6.08
CA ASN A 136 -9.99 -14.38 5.57
C ASN A 136 -8.90 -14.00 6.58
N ALA A 137 -7.79 -14.76 6.58
CA ALA A 137 -6.57 -14.46 7.33
C ALA A 137 -5.36 -14.85 6.48
N GLN A 138 -4.46 -13.93 6.24
CA GLN A 138 -3.29 -14.16 5.40
C GLN A 138 -2.07 -13.36 5.84
N PRO A 139 -0.85 -13.91 5.67
CA PRO A 139 0.36 -13.11 5.80
C PRO A 139 0.43 -12.14 4.61
N THR A 140 0.91 -10.93 4.87
CA THR A 140 1.10 -9.92 3.82
C THR A 140 2.40 -9.14 4.07
N TYR A 141 2.76 -8.29 3.11
CA TYR A 141 3.92 -7.40 3.20
C TYR A 141 3.47 -5.96 2.95
N LEU A 142 3.71 -5.09 3.91
CA LEU A 142 3.46 -3.67 3.80
C LEU A 142 4.79 -2.92 3.86
N GLU A 143 5.15 -2.24 2.79
CA GLU A 143 6.43 -1.51 2.69
C GLU A 143 7.66 -2.36 3.06
N GLY A 144 7.68 -3.63 2.62
CA GLY A 144 8.76 -4.56 2.89
C GLY A 144 8.76 -5.15 4.31
N ARG A 145 7.79 -4.82 5.15
CA ARG A 145 7.61 -5.40 6.50
C ARG A 145 6.57 -6.50 6.47
N ARG A 146 6.86 -7.58 7.15
CA ARG A 146 5.88 -8.65 7.36
C ARG A 146 4.71 -8.13 8.18
N ALA A 147 3.51 -8.52 7.81
CA ALA A 147 2.27 -8.16 8.47
C ALA A 147 1.30 -9.35 8.41
N ILE A 148 0.30 -9.35 9.25
CA ILE A 148 -0.86 -10.21 9.11
C ILE A 148 -2.06 -9.34 8.73
N GLU A 149 -2.82 -9.83 7.78
CA GLU A 149 -4.08 -9.26 7.36
C GLU A 149 -5.22 -10.17 7.74
N LEU A 150 -6.20 -9.60 8.42
CA LEU A 150 -7.43 -10.26 8.84
C LEU A 150 -8.59 -9.52 8.21
N ALA A 151 -9.32 -10.19 7.33
CA ALA A 151 -10.49 -9.61 6.67
C ALA A 151 -11.76 -10.09 7.37
N TYR A 152 -12.60 -9.14 7.70
CA TYR A 152 -13.91 -9.38 8.31
C TYR A 152 -15.00 -8.87 7.39
N ARG A 153 -16.19 -9.45 7.57
CA ARG A 153 -17.42 -8.97 6.96
C ARG A 153 -18.48 -8.81 8.05
N ASP A 154 -19.15 -7.68 8.03
CA ASP A 154 -20.26 -7.46 8.96
C ASP A 154 -21.60 -8.02 8.43
N ALA A 155 -22.63 -7.97 9.27
CA ALA A 155 -23.95 -8.48 8.93
C ALA A 155 -24.62 -7.73 7.77
N ASP A 156 -24.23 -6.47 7.52
CA ASP A 156 -24.73 -5.64 6.42
C ASP A 156 -23.91 -5.79 5.14
N GLY A 157 -22.83 -6.59 5.19
CA GLY A 157 -21.95 -6.87 4.05
C GLY A 157 -20.76 -5.94 3.91
N HIS A 158 -20.56 -4.98 4.83
CA HIS A 158 -19.38 -4.12 4.82
C HIS A 158 -18.11 -4.90 5.13
N ALA A 159 -17.05 -4.55 4.41
CA ALA A 159 -15.75 -5.14 4.63
C ALA A 159 -14.96 -4.33 5.68
N VAL A 160 -14.34 -5.06 6.59
CA VAL A 160 -13.43 -4.49 7.59
C VAL A 160 -12.13 -5.25 7.53
N THR A 161 -11.02 -4.58 7.27
CA THR A 161 -9.69 -5.21 7.25
C THR A 161 -8.88 -4.75 8.45
N TYR A 162 -8.31 -5.70 9.17
CA TYR A 162 -7.42 -5.47 10.28
C TYR A 162 -6.00 -5.88 9.90
N LEU A 163 -5.09 -4.92 9.88
CA LEU A 163 -3.69 -5.09 9.55
C LEU A 163 -2.84 -4.92 10.81
N ILE A 164 -1.95 -5.86 11.08
CA ILE A 164 -1.06 -5.86 12.22
C ILE A 164 0.37 -6.05 11.72
N LEU A 165 1.25 -5.14 12.07
CA LEU A 165 2.65 -5.16 11.67
C LEU A 165 3.56 -4.62 12.80
N PRO A 166 4.86 -4.91 12.78
CA PRO A 166 5.80 -4.32 13.73
C PRO A 166 5.78 -2.79 13.65
N ALA A 167 5.65 -2.11 14.78
CA ALA A 167 5.49 -0.65 14.82
C ALA A 167 6.73 0.11 14.31
N GLY A 168 7.92 -0.49 14.39
CA GLY A 168 9.15 0.18 14.05
C GLY A 168 9.30 1.52 14.77
N THR A 169 9.86 2.50 14.08
CA THR A 169 10.07 3.86 14.60
C THR A 169 8.89 4.80 14.35
N LEU A 170 7.80 4.35 13.73
CA LEU A 170 6.65 5.19 13.42
C LEU A 170 6.04 5.76 14.70
N ALA A 171 6.03 7.08 14.82
CA ALA A 171 5.35 7.79 15.89
C ALA A 171 3.93 8.16 15.47
N LEU A 172 2.94 7.83 16.28
CA LEU A 172 1.57 8.29 16.06
C LEU A 172 1.39 9.69 16.65
N PRO A 173 0.86 10.67 15.89
CA PRO A 173 0.62 12.01 16.38
C PRO A 173 -0.44 12.01 17.50
N GLU A 174 -0.32 12.91 18.43
CA GLU A 174 -1.36 13.11 19.46
C GLU A 174 -2.59 13.81 18.87
N ARG A 175 -2.38 14.67 17.86
CA ARG A 175 -3.47 15.38 17.18
C ARG A 175 -4.31 14.40 16.36
N GLY A 176 -5.61 14.45 16.51
CA GLY A 176 -6.54 13.56 15.81
C GLY A 176 -6.84 12.26 16.55
N ARG A 177 -6.29 12.05 17.74
CA ARG A 177 -6.73 10.95 18.61
C ARG A 177 -8.07 11.24 19.22
N VAL A 178 -8.94 10.25 19.19
CA VAL A 178 -10.30 10.32 19.72
C VAL A 178 -10.48 9.30 20.83
N GLN A 179 -11.18 9.67 21.89
CA GLN A 179 -11.52 8.72 22.94
C GLN A 179 -12.57 7.73 22.42
N VAL A 180 -12.23 6.45 22.46
CA VAL A 180 -13.14 5.33 22.13
C VAL A 180 -13.03 4.32 23.28
N ASP A 181 -14.05 4.23 24.08
CA ASP A 181 -14.02 3.51 25.35
C ASP A 181 -12.81 3.94 26.21
N ARG A 182 -11.98 3.04 26.68
CA ARG A 182 -10.77 3.30 27.49
C ARG A 182 -9.51 3.61 26.65
N TRP A 183 -9.59 3.58 25.34
CA TRP A 183 -8.46 3.80 24.45
C TRP A 183 -8.54 5.12 23.70
N ARG A 184 -7.40 5.58 23.18
CA ARG A 184 -7.28 6.80 22.38
C ARG A 184 -6.59 6.50 21.05
N PRO A 185 -7.26 5.80 20.10
CA PRO A 185 -6.72 5.58 18.76
C PRO A 185 -6.71 6.89 17.97
N LEU A 186 -5.88 6.91 16.91
CA LEU A 186 -5.96 7.90 15.85
C LEU A 186 -7.06 7.49 14.88
N ILE A 187 -8.05 8.36 14.66
CA ILE A 187 -9.10 8.15 13.66
C ILE A 187 -8.82 9.08 12.48
N ARG A 188 -8.87 8.53 11.28
CA ARG A 188 -8.63 9.27 10.05
C ARG A 188 -9.59 8.80 8.95
N MET A 189 -10.01 9.74 8.13
CA MET A 189 -10.71 9.45 6.87
C MET A 189 -9.78 9.82 5.73
N GLU A 190 -9.58 8.92 4.80
CA GLU A 190 -8.74 9.12 3.61
C GLU A 190 -9.35 8.36 2.44
N SER A 191 -9.48 9.03 1.27
CA SER A 191 -9.94 8.42 0.01
C SER A 191 -11.26 7.64 0.11
N GLY A 192 -12.22 8.09 0.94
CA GLY A 192 -13.50 7.43 1.12
C GLY A 192 -13.49 6.21 2.05
N PHE A 193 -12.43 6.02 2.83
CA PHE A 193 -12.32 4.97 3.84
C PHE A 193 -12.09 5.57 5.23
N SER A 194 -12.60 4.90 6.24
CA SER A 194 -12.32 5.18 7.64
C SER A 194 -11.19 4.29 8.14
N LEU A 195 -10.24 4.89 8.84
CA LEU A 195 -9.11 4.20 9.46
C LEU A 195 -9.09 4.47 10.97
N ILE A 196 -8.86 3.41 11.73
CA ILE A 196 -8.54 3.50 13.17
C ILE A 196 -7.14 2.92 13.37
N ILE A 197 -6.21 3.74 13.83
CA ILE A 197 -4.79 3.39 13.95
C ILE A 197 -4.37 3.49 15.41
N TRP A 198 -3.70 2.45 15.92
CA TRP A 198 -3.18 2.44 17.29
C TRP A 198 -1.90 1.63 17.40
N LYS A 199 -1.20 1.81 18.48
CA LYS A 199 -0.09 0.95 18.89
C LYS A 199 -0.49 0.05 20.03
N GLN A 200 -0.02 -1.17 19.99
CA GLN A 200 -0.17 -2.15 21.04
C GLN A 200 1.18 -2.82 21.28
N GLN A 201 1.83 -2.47 22.38
CA GLN A 201 3.23 -2.84 22.62
C GLN A 201 4.11 -2.41 21.44
N ASN A 202 4.82 -3.33 20.81
CA ASN A 202 5.67 -3.10 19.63
C ASN A 202 4.95 -3.29 18.29
N LEU A 203 3.63 -3.45 18.30
CA LEU A 203 2.82 -3.63 17.11
C LEU A 203 2.10 -2.33 16.73
N LEU A 204 2.03 -2.06 15.44
CA LEU A 204 1.18 -1.09 14.82
C LEU A 204 -0.05 -1.81 14.27
N CYS A 205 -1.20 -1.37 14.68
CA CYS A 205 -2.48 -1.95 14.34
C CYS A 205 -3.31 -0.94 13.57
N VAL A 206 -3.90 -1.35 12.46
CA VAL A 206 -4.73 -0.51 11.61
C VAL A 206 -6.01 -1.26 11.25
N LEU A 207 -7.14 -0.68 11.58
CA LEU A 207 -8.45 -1.11 11.12
C LEU A 207 -8.90 -0.19 9.99
N VAL A 208 -9.38 -0.73 8.88
CA VAL A 208 -9.88 0.03 7.74
C VAL A 208 -11.20 -0.51 7.25
N SER A 209 -12.12 0.38 6.86
CA SER A 209 -13.44 0.03 6.33
C SER A 209 -14.00 1.16 5.46
N ASP A 210 -15.00 0.83 4.64
CA ASP A 210 -15.84 1.74 3.88
C ASP A 210 -16.97 2.41 4.71
N LEU A 211 -17.03 2.12 6.01
CA LEU A 211 -17.95 2.72 6.97
C LEU A 211 -17.58 4.19 7.25
N VAL A 212 -18.21 5.13 6.55
CA VAL A 212 -17.79 6.56 6.55
C VAL A 212 -18.84 7.55 7.05
N SER A 213 -20.15 7.18 7.11
CA SER A 213 -21.17 8.04 7.69
C SER A 213 -21.02 8.14 9.22
N ASP A 214 -21.64 9.11 9.85
CA ASP A 214 -21.57 9.26 11.31
C ASP A 214 -22.12 8.02 12.06
N ALA A 215 -23.20 7.42 11.55
CA ALA A 215 -23.78 6.18 12.09
C ALA A 215 -22.80 5.00 11.89
N ASP A 216 -22.20 4.90 10.71
CA ASP A 216 -21.21 3.87 10.37
C ASP A 216 -19.96 4.01 11.21
N LEU A 217 -19.52 5.25 11.46
CA LEU A 217 -18.35 5.51 12.28
C LEU A 217 -18.58 5.09 13.75
N ALA A 218 -19.80 5.22 14.26
CA ALA A 218 -20.14 4.70 15.57
C ALA A 218 -20.03 3.16 15.60
N LYS A 219 -20.58 2.48 14.61
CA LYS A 219 -20.48 1.03 14.42
C LYS A 219 -19.01 0.58 14.26
N PHE A 220 -18.22 1.32 13.48
CA PHE A 220 -16.81 1.03 13.27
C PHE A 220 -15.97 1.16 14.55
N LYS A 221 -16.32 2.13 15.42
CA LYS A 221 -15.72 2.25 16.76
C LYS A 221 -16.06 1.06 17.66
N GLU A 222 -17.26 0.51 17.56
CA GLU A 222 -17.62 -0.73 18.29
C GLU A 222 -16.77 -1.91 17.82
N TYR A 223 -16.56 -2.06 16.51
CA TYR A 223 -15.68 -3.09 15.96
C TYR A 223 -14.23 -2.92 16.45
N PHE A 224 -13.74 -1.67 16.50
CA PHE A 224 -12.43 -1.40 17.08
C PHE A 224 -12.33 -1.88 18.53
N VAL A 225 -13.33 -1.61 19.37
CA VAL A 225 -13.34 -2.04 20.77
C VAL A 225 -13.25 -3.57 20.87
N LYS A 226 -14.02 -4.30 20.08
CA LYS A 226 -14.02 -5.77 20.05
C LYS A 226 -12.66 -6.32 19.60
N VAL A 227 -12.18 -5.85 18.45
CA VAL A 227 -10.88 -6.27 17.89
C VAL A 227 -9.74 -5.95 18.84
N ARG A 228 -9.70 -4.72 19.39
CA ARG A 228 -8.65 -4.25 20.29
C ARG A 228 -8.61 -5.01 21.62
N SER A 229 -9.78 -5.33 22.19
CA SER A 229 -9.87 -6.07 23.45
C SER A 229 -9.52 -7.54 23.33
N SER A 230 -9.68 -8.12 22.14
CA SER A 230 -9.47 -9.55 21.87
C SER A 230 -8.16 -9.85 21.14
N THR A 231 -7.34 -8.85 20.82
CA THR A 231 -6.02 -9.07 20.20
C THR A 231 -4.95 -9.03 21.28
N GLU A 232 -4.22 -10.13 21.43
CA GLU A 232 -3.16 -10.28 22.42
C GLU A 232 -1.81 -10.50 21.73
N PRO A 233 -0.89 -9.50 21.80
CA PRO A 233 0.51 -9.71 21.42
C PRO A 233 1.19 -10.71 22.35
N TYR A 234 2.17 -11.45 21.85
CA TYR A 234 3.03 -12.25 22.72
C TYR A 234 3.71 -11.37 23.76
N ALA A 235 3.56 -11.71 25.01
CA ALA A 235 4.36 -11.12 26.06
C ALA A 235 5.80 -11.64 25.90
N VAL A 236 6.71 -10.77 25.47
CA VAL A 236 8.15 -11.05 25.53
C VAL A 236 8.57 -10.79 26.96
N TYR A 237 8.82 -11.86 27.72
CA TYR A 237 9.40 -11.82 29.07
C TYR A 237 10.91 -11.73 28.97
#